data_e95935b2d71bae90acc47b610bda9a9f
#
_entry.id   e95935b2d71bae90acc47b610bda9a9f
#
_cell.length_a   1.000
_cell.length_b   1.000
_cell.length_c   1.000
_cell.angle_alpha   90.00
_cell.angle_beta   90.00
_cell.angle_gamma   90.00
#
_symmetry.space_group_name_H-M   'P 1'
#
loop_
_entity.id
_entity.type
_entity.pdbx_description
1 polymer ?
#
loop_
_entity_poly.entity_id
_entity_poly.type
_entity_poly.pdbx_seq_one_letter_code
_entity_poly.pdbx_strand_id
1 'polypeptide(L)'
;MPQLTTSRVPVGFVEATVPANGITLNYVRGGTGPTLVLLHGYPQTWYMWRKVLPAMAEHFTVIAPDLRGAGGSDAPTGGYTKSSLAEDIYDLLAGLGLADQVSVVGHDIGTMVAYAYAAAHRDSTSRLVLIEAPLADETLYQLPSLTPQGPGLWNFGFFTLQNGLPERMLAGREDTWVDGFVDWLEVVKGGVDEQAIAEYAAQLRQPGHTRASFDYFRAMHADVAETIHHRDTPLTIPVLAIGAEGTLGQMVHDQVVNYANNVTGDIAPTGHWVAEEDPVYLTARLLDFLADDHASPGAQNAMATA
;
A
#
# COMPACT_ATOMS: atom_id res chain seq x y z
N MET A 1 10.21 -12.68 35.59
CA MET A 1 8.82 -12.76 35.12
C MET A 1 8.89 -13.10 33.65
N PRO A 2 8.15 -14.06 33.09
CA PRO A 2 8.14 -14.27 31.65
C PRO A 2 7.56 -13.02 31.02
N GLN A 3 8.32 -12.41 30.10
CA GLN A 3 7.78 -11.41 29.19
C GLN A 3 6.70 -12.10 28.37
N LEU A 4 5.47 -11.64 28.50
CA LEU A 4 4.41 -11.93 27.53
C LEU A 4 4.89 -11.33 26.21
N THR A 5 5.45 -12.16 25.32
CA THR A 5 5.60 -11.80 23.91
C THR A 5 4.19 -11.63 23.39
N THR A 6 3.73 -10.39 23.29
CA THR A 6 2.51 -10.07 22.53
C THR A 6 2.72 -10.60 21.13
N SER A 7 1.79 -11.46 20.69
CA SER A 7 1.82 -11.96 19.32
C SER A 7 1.87 -10.76 18.35
N ARG A 8 2.78 -10.79 17.37
CA ARG A 8 2.87 -9.80 16.29
C ARG A 8 1.54 -9.69 15.51
N VAL A 9 0.85 -10.81 15.38
CA VAL A 9 -0.41 -10.92 14.64
C VAL A 9 -1.58 -10.55 15.55
N PRO A 10 -2.48 -9.63 15.14
CA PRO A 10 -3.65 -9.24 15.92
C PRO A 10 -4.58 -10.44 16.22
N VAL A 11 -5.30 -10.35 17.32
CA VAL A 11 -6.31 -11.36 17.70
C VAL A 11 -7.36 -11.49 16.59
N GLY A 12 -7.70 -12.73 16.23
CA GLY A 12 -8.64 -13.02 15.13
C GLY A 12 -8.00 -13.10 13.75
N PHE A 13 -6.69 -12.85 13.66
CA PHE A 13 -5.93 -13.03 12.43
C PHE A 13 -5.02 -14.24 12.48
N VAL A 14 -4.73 -14.80 11.31
CA VAL A 14 -3.72 -15.84 11.10
C VAL A 14 -2.70 -15.36 10.07
N GLU A 15 -1.43 -15.66 10.31
CA GLU A 15 -0.35 -15.46 9.36
C GLU A 15 -0.10 -16.78 8.61
N ALA A 16 0.03 -16.73 7.29
CA ALA A 16 0.21 -17.90 6.46
C ALA A 16 0.99 -17.54 5.19
N THR A 17 1.42 -18.56 4.46
CA THR A 17 2.08 -18.40 3.16
C THR A 17 1.32 -19.13 2.07
N VAL A 18 1.44 -18.64 0.83
CA VAL A 18 0.83 -19.26 -0.35
C VAL A 18 1.75 -19.11 -1.57
N PRO A 19 1.86 -20.14 -2.45
CA PRO A 19 2.47 -19.95 -3.77
C PRO A 19 1.61 -19.03 -4.62
N ALA A 20 2.22 -18.01 -5.22
CA ALA A 20 1.58 -17.05 -6.11
C ALA A 20 2.59 -16.57 -7.16
N ASN A 21 2.26 -16.58 -8.43
CA ASN A 21 3.09 -16.06 -9.53
C ASN A 21 4.57 -16.48 -9.47
N GLY A 22 4.82 -17.74 -9.15
CA GLY A 22 6.16 -18.34 -9.11
C GLY A 22 7.02 -18.02 -7.88
N ILE A 23 6.44 -17.40 -6.85
CA ILE A 23 7.07 -17.13 -5.56
C ILE A 23 6.16 -17.57 -4.41
N THR A 24 6.69 -17.52 -3.19
CA THR A 24 5.89 -17.68 -1.96
C THR A 24 5.59 -16.32 -1.38
N LEU A 25 4.31 -15.99 -1.20
CA LEU A 25 3.87 -14.78 -0.50
C LEU A 25 3.47 -15.10 0.94
N ASN A 26 3.90 -14.26 1.86
CA ASN A 26 3.40 -14.19 3.23
C ASN A 26 2.20 -13.25 3.29
N TYR A 27 1.21 -13.56 4.11
CA TYR A 27 0.06 -12.69 4.35
C TYR A 27 -0.56 -12.95 5.72
N VAL A 28 -1.28 -11.95 6.23
CA VAL A 28 -2.21 -12.12 7.35
C VAL A 28 -3.64 -12.05 6.85
N ARG A 29 -4.51 -12.88 7.46
CA ARG A 29 -5.93 -12.95 7.13
C ARG A 29 -6.77 -12.95 8.39
N GLY A 30 -7.89 -12.19 8.36
CA GLY A 30 -8.88 -12.18 9.44
C GLY A 30 -10.24 -11.69 8.96
N GLY A 31 -11.26 -11.84 9.80
CA GLY A 31 -12.61 -11.40 9.53
C GLY A 31 -13.39 -12.25 8.52
N THR A 32 -14.61 -11.83 8.24
CA THR A 32 -15.53 -12.45 7.28
C THR A 32 -16.34 -11.35 6.58
N GLY A 33 -16.69 -11.56 5.30
CA GLY A 33 -17.43 -10.59 4.48
C GLY A 33 -16.81 -10.43 3.11
N PRO A 34 -17.10 -9.33 2.39
CA PRO A 34 -16.46 -9.00 1.12
C PRO A 34 -14.94 -8.95 1.22
N THR A 35 -14.25 -9.25 0.14
CA THR A 35 -12.78 -9.27 0.13
C THR A 35 -12.20 -7.86 0.16
N LEU A 36 -11.31 -7.61 1.13
CA LEU A 36 -10.53 -6.39 1.27
C LEU A 36 -9.04 -6.72 1.29
N VAL A 37 -8.27 -6.15 0.38
CA VAL A 37 -6.80 -6.29 0.34
C VAL A 37 -6.13 -5.00 0.75
N LEU A 38 -5.14 -5.07 1.65
CA LEU A 38 -4.37 -3.94 2.15
C LEU A 38 -2.90 -4.09 1.77
N LEU A 39 -2.40 -3.26 0.86
CA LEU A 39 -1.06 -3.32 0.29
C LEU A 39 -0.16 -2.25 0.92
N HIS A 40 0.94 -2.69 1.52
CA HIS A 40 1.94 -1.81 2.15
C HIS A 40 2.88 -1.18 1.13
N GLY A 41 3.68 -0.22 1.59
CA GLY A 41 4.77 0.41 0.84
C GLY A 41 6.16 0.18 1.41
N TYR A 42 7.12 1.01 0.96
CA TYR A 42 8.51 1.00 1.40
C TYR A 42 8.70 1.81 2.70
N PRO A 43 9.49 1.39 3.66
CA PRO A 43 10.15 0.08 3.81
C PRO A 43 9.33 -0.89 4.70
N GLN A 44 8.03 -0.76 4.65
CA GLN A 44 7.09 -1.43 5.53
C GLN A 44 6.77 -2.87 5.10
N THR A 45 5.87 -3.52 5.86
CA THR A 45 5.32 -4.86 5.64
C THR A 45 3.83 -4.81 5.95
N TRP A 46 3.11 -5.94 5.89
CA TRP A 46 1.72 -6.01 6.36
C TRP A 46 1.53 -5.40 7.76
N TYR A 47 2.59 -5.33 8.57
CA TYR A 47 2.55 -4.87 9.94
C TYR A 47 2.11 -3.41 10.10
N MET A 48 2.28 -2.57 9.08
CA MET A 48 1.79 -1.19 9.08
C MET A 48 0.28 -1.09 9.31
N TRP A 49 -0.46 -2.13 8.88
CA TRP A 49 -1.91 -2.17 8.98
C TRP A 49 -2.41 -2.67 10.35
N ARG A 50 -1.53 -3.11 11.27
CA ARG A 50 -1.91 -3.76 12.54
C ARG A 50 -2.93 -2.99 13.37
N LYS A 51 -2.88 -1.64 13.32
CA LYS A 51 -3.79 -0.76 14.06
C LYS A 51 -5.16 -0.63 13.36
N VAL A 52 -5.24 -0.89 12.06
CA VAL A 52 -6.44 -0.78 11.21
C VAL A 52 -7.13 -2.14 11.06
N LEU A 53 -6.37 -3.22 11.00
CA LEU A 53 -6.84 -4.58 10.75
C LEU A 53 -8.05 -5.01 11.60
N PRO A 54 -8.07 -4.82 12.95
CA PRO A 54 -9.17 -5.31 13.79
C PRO A 54 -10.53 -4.73 13.40
N ALA A 55 -10.60 -3.42 13.15
CA ALA A 55 -11.84 -2.77 12.78
C ALA A 55 -12.33 -3.17 11.37
N MET A 56 -11.39 -3.33 10.42
CA MET A 56 -11.75 -3.80 9.08
C MET A 56 -12.29 -5.24 9.12
N ALA A 57 -11.76 -6.11 9.98
CA ALA A 57 -12.17 -7.51 10.10
C ALA A 57 -13.60 -7.70 10.66
N GLU A 58 -14.19 -6.66 11.26
CA GLU A 58 -15.59 -6.67 11.68
C GLU A 58 -16.56 -6.66 10.47
N HIS A 59 -16.10 -6.21 9.30
CA HIS A 59 -16.92 -5.99 8.11
C HIS A 59 -16.45 -6.75 6.86
N PHE A 60 -15.18 -7.14 6.81
CA PHE A 60 -14.54 -7.68 5.61
C PHE A 60 -13.77 -8.98 5.89
N THR A 61 -13.57 -9.79 4.87
CA THR A 61 -12.48 -10.75 4.82
C THR A 61 -11.22 -9.98 4.41
N VAL A 62 -10.38 -9.67 5.39
CA VAL A 62 -9.18 -8.84 5.20
C VAL A 62 -7.98 -9.71 4.88
N ILE A 63 -7.25 -9.35 3.83
CA ILE A 63 -5.98 -9.93 3.43
C ILE A 63 -4.94 -8.80 3.40
N ALA A 64 -3.89 -8.91 4.20
CA ALA A 64 -2.75 -7.99 4.13
C ALA A 64 -1.48 -8.81 3.82
N PRO A 65 -1.05 -8.86 2.56
CA PRO A 65 0.16 -9.55 2.18
C PRO A 65 1.41 -8.71 2.45
N ASP A 66 2.54 -9.41 2.61
CA ASP A 66 3.84 -8.82 2.33
C ASP A 66 4.06 -8.87 0.82
N LEU A 67 4.38 -7.74 0.21
CA LEU A 67 4.71 -7.69 -1.21
C LEU A 67 5.98 -8.50 -1.50
N ARG A 68 6.13 -8.99 -2.75
CA ARG A 68 7.36 -9.60 -3.25
C ARG A 68 8.60 -8.83 -2.77
N GLY A 69 9.51 -9.48 -2.05
CA GLY A 69 10.73 -8.87 -1.54
C GLY A 69 10.60 -8.14 -0.20
N ALA A 70 9.45 -8.25 0.47
CA ALA A 70 9.22 -7.69 1.79
C ALA A 70 8.76 -8.76 2.80
N GLY A 71 8.97 -8.49 4.08
CA GLY A 71 8.46 -9.27 5.20
C GLY A 71 8.82 -10.75 5.14
N GLY A 72 7.82 -11.61 5.14
CA GLY A 72 7.96 -13.06 5.02
C GLY A 72 7.84 -13.59 3.58
N SER A 73 7.71 -12.74 2.58
CA SER A 73 7.62 -13.12 1.17
C SER A 73 8.98 -13.34 0.52
N ASP A 74 9.05 -14.18 -0.52
CA ASP A 74 10.27 -14.41 -1.28
C ASP A 74 10.81 -13.12 -1.91
N ALA A 75 12.15 -13.00 -1.99
CA ALA A 75 12.86 -11.88 -2.62
C ALA A 75 13.63 -12.32 -3.88
N PRO A 76 12.95 -12.66 -4.99
CA PRO A 76 13.60 -13.08 -6.23
C PRO A 76 14.42 -11.95 -6.85
N THR A 77 15.27 -12.25 -7.83
CA THR A 77 16.14 -11.27 -8.47
C THR A 77 15.47 -10.40 -9.54
N GLY A 78 14.14 -10.55 -9.76
CA GLY A 78 13.40 -9.79 -10.76
C GLY A 78 11.89 -9.84 -10.55
N GLY A 79 11.13 -9.20 -11.44
CA GLY A 79 9.68 -9.17 -11.41
C GLY A 79 9.13 -8.07 -10.47
N TYR A 80 9.79 -6.90 -10.42
CA TYR A 80 9.40 -5.80 -9.52
C TYR A 80 8.60 -4.70 -10.21
N THR A 81 8.12 -4.90 -11.45
CA THR A 81 7.13 -4.00 -12.05
C THR A 81 5.82 -4.08 -11.28
N LYS A 82 5.05 -2.99 -11.26
CA LYS A 82 3.78 -2.95 -10.53
C LYS A 82 2.76 -3.92 -11.11
N SER A 83 2.81 -4.17 -12.43
CA SER A 83 2.04 -5.24 -13.06
C SER A 83 2.41 -6.64 -12.53
N SER A 84 3.71 -6.95 -12.38
CA SER A 84 4.13 -8.24 -11.81
C SER A 84 3.70 -8.40 -10.36
N LEU A 85 3.77 -7.34 -9.54
CA LEU A 85 3.29 -7.36 -8.17
C LEU A 85 1.76 -7.48 -8.11
N ALA A 86 1.05 -6.86 -9.04
CA ALA A 86 -0.41 -6.99 -9.15
C ALA A 86 -0.84 -8.42 -9.45
N GLU A 87 -0.12 -9.13 -10.34
CA GLU A 87 -0.35 -10.55 -10.60
C GLU A 87 -0.04 -11.43 -9.39
N ASP A 88 0.98 -11.09 -8.58
CA ASP A 88 1.23 -11.78 -7.31
C ASP A 88 -0.02 -11.73 -6.40
N ILE A 89 -0.63 -10.54 -6.29
CA ILE A 89 -1.83 -10.33 -5.47
C ILE A 89 -3.04 -11.06 -6.06
N TYR A 90 -3.21 -11.02 -7.38
CA TYR A 90 -4.29 -11.75 -8.03
C TYR A 90 -4.20 -13.24 -7.81
N ASP A 91 -3.02 -13.82 -8.03
CA ASP A 91 -2.78 -15.27 -7.84
C ASP A 91 -2.95 -15.68 -6.36
N LEU A 92 -2.52 -14.85 -5.41
CA LEU A 92 -2.78 -15.06 -3.98
C LEU A 92 -4.28 -15.14 -3.72
N LEU A 93 -5.06 -14.16 -4.19
CA LEU A 93 -6.50 -14.13 -3.97
C LEU A 93 -7.22 -15.26 -4.69
N ALA A 94 -6.83 -15.58 -5.92
CA ALA A 94 -7.38 -16.70 -6.68
C ALA A 94 -7.11 -18.03 -5.98
N GLY A 95 -5.90 -18.24 -5.46
CA GLY A 95 -5.54 -19.40 -4.67
C GLY A 95 -6.34 -19.54 -3.37
N LEU A 96 -6.83 -18.45 -2.81
CA LEU A 96 -7.69 -18.40 -1.64
C LEU A 96 -9.21 -18.45 -1.98
N GLY A 97 -9.58 -18.39 -3.25
CA GLY A 97 -10.98 -18.28 -3.71
C GLY A 97 -11.62 -16.92 -3.40
N LEU A 98 -10.82 -15.85 -3.39
CA LEU A 98 -11.21 -14.50 -2.97
C LEU A 98 -11.00 -13.43 -4.06
N ALA A 99 -10.78 -13.82 -5.33
CA ALA A 99 -10.43 -12.91 -6.42
C ALA A 99 -11.65 -12.26 -7.12
N ASP A 100 -12.83 -12.28 -6.51
CA ASP A 100 -14.04 -11.67 -7.07
C ASP A 100 -14.52 -10.49 -6.23
N GLN A 101 -14.92 -9.40 -6.90
CA GLN A 101 -15.43 -8.16 -6.27
C GLN A 101 -14.52 -7.64 -5.14
N VAL A 102 -13.23 -7.56 -5.43
CA VAL A 102 -12.19 -7.19 -4.47
C VAL A 102 -12.15 -5.67 -4.26
N SER A 103 -12.17 -5.21 -3.02
CA SER A 103 -11.76 -3.86 -2.66
C SER A 103 -10.25 -3.84 -2.38
N VAL A 104 -9.51 -2.94 -3.03
CA VAL A 104 -8.05 -2.86 -2.91
C VAL A 104 -7.65 -1.51 -2.33
N VAL A 105 -6.82 -1.55 -1.29
CA VAL A 105 -6.24 -0.37 -0.63
C VAL A 105 -4.73 -0.46 -0.75
N GLY A 106 -4.09 0.58 -1.24
CA GLY A 106 -2.63 0.66 -1.33
C GLY A 106 -2.08 1.92 -0.69
N HIS A 107 -0.92 1.80 -0.05
CA HIS A 107 -0.15 2.90 0.50
C HIS A 107 1.26 2.89 -0.10
N ASP A 108 1.82 4.06 -0.45
CA ASP A 108 3.15 4.23 -1.03
C ASP A 108 3.33 3.33 -2.27
N ILE A 109 4.34 2.45 -2.35
CA ILE A 109 4.49 1.46 -3.43
C ILE A 109 3.21 0.64 -3.62
N GLY A 110 2.52 0.29 -2.53
CA GLY A 110 1.23 -0.41 -2.57
C GLY A 110 0.14 0.34 -3.33
N THR A 111 0.16 1.68 -3.37
CA THR A 111 -0.72 2.51 -4.20
C THR A 111 -0.54 2.20 -5.68
N MET A 112 0.71 2.14 -6.14
CA MET A 112 1.01 1.84 -7.54
C MET A 112 0.62 0.41 -7.89
N VAL A 113 0.82 -0.56 -6.98
CA VAL A 113 0.41 -1.95 -7.16
C VAL A 113 -1.11 -2.09 -7.17
N ALA A 114 -1.82 -1.41 -6.25
CA ALA A 114 -3.28 -1.39 -6.19
C ALA A 114 -3.90 -0.85 -7.48
N TYR A 115 -3.33 0.22 -8.02
CA TYR A 115 -3.77 0.76 -9.31
C TYR A 115 -3.52 -0.23 -10.46
N ALA A 116 -2.32 -0.83 -10.54
CA ALA A 116 -1.99 -1.82 -11.56
C ALA A 116 -2.93 -3.05 -11.48
N TYR A 117 -3.25 -3.51 -10.25
CA TYR A 117 -4.24 -4.56 -10.01
C TYR A 117 -5.62 -4.19 -10.57
N ALA A 118 -6.15 -3.02 -10.20
CA ALA A 118 -7.45 -2.57 -10.66
C ALA A 118 -7.50 -2.35 -12.18
N ALA A 119 -6.41 -1.91 -12.80
CA ALA A 119 -6.31 -1.72 -14.24
C ALA A 119 -6.28 -3.05 -15.01
N ALA A 120 -5.62 -4.09 -14.47
CA ALA A 120 -5.53 -5.41 -15.06
C ALA A 120 -6.79 -6.27 -14.82
N HIS A 121 -7.40 -6.16 -13.64
CA HIS A 121 -8.50 -7.00 -13.17
C HIS A 121 -9.80 -6.20 -12.94
N ARG A 122 -10.20 -5.40 -13.95
CA ARG A 122 -11.31 -4.43 -13.87
C ARG A 122 -12.64 -5.03 -13.42
N ASP A 123 -12.99 -6.19 -13.97
CA ASP A 123 -14.29 -6.84 -13.74
C ASP A 123 -14.39 -7.47 -12.34
N SER A 124 -13.26 -7.75 -11.72
CA SER A 124 -13.17 -8.35 -10.38
C SER A 124 -12.82 -7.34 -9.27
N THR A 125 -12.54 -6.08 -9.63
CA THR A 125 -12.26 -5.01 -8.66
C THR A 125 -13.51 -4.17 -8.43
N SER A 126 -13.95 -4.07 -7.17
CA SER A 126 -15.15 -3.31 -6.80
C SER A 126 -14.83 -1.86 -6.42
N ARG A 127 -13.78 -1.63 -5.65
CA ARG A 127 -13.36 -0.32 -5.14
C ARG A 127 -11.86 -0.22 -5.04
N LEU A 128 -11.32 0.99 -5.15
CA LEU A 128 -9.90 1.26 -5.07
C LEU A 128 -9.62 2.43 -4.12
N VAL A 129 -8.66 2.25 -3.21
CA VAL A 129 -8.17 3.34 -2.34
C VAL A 129 -6.66 3.49 -2.55
N LEU A 130 -6.24 4.71 -2.87
CA LEU A 130 -4.86 5.08 -3.20
C LEU A 130 -4.37 6.09 -2.16
N ILE A 131 -3.36 5.72 -1.37
CA ILE A 131 -2.92 6.50 -0.22
C ILE A 131 -1.46 6.93 -0.40
N GLU A 132 -1.24 8.24 -0.37
CA GLU A 132 0.04 8.90 -0.12
C GLU A 132 1.18 8.42 -1.05
N ALA A 133 0.88 8.28 -2.34
CA ALA A 133 1.88 8.11 -3.40
C ALA A 133 1.35 8.60 -4.74
N PRO A 134 2.23 9.09 -5.62
CA PRO A 134 1.88 9.28 -7.03
C PRO A 134 1.72 7.91 -7.71
N LEU A 135 0.92 7.88 -8.78
CA LEU A 135 0.99 6.76 -9.74
C LEU A 135 2.31 6.85 -10.53
N ALA A 136 2.78 5.71 -11.02
CA ALA A 136 4.01 5.65 -11.80
C ALA A 136 3.79 6.18 -13.22
N ASP A 137 3.71 7.48 -13.38
CA ASP A 137 3.64 8.16 -14.68
C ASP A 137 4.79 9.17 -14.85
N GLU A 138 4.78 9.94 -15.94
CA GLU A 138 5.84 10.90 -16.25
C GLU A 138 6.00 12.01 -15.21
N THR A 139 5.04 12.21 -14.30
CA THR A 139 5.17 13.18 -13.21
C THR A 139 6.28 12.80 -12.25
N LEU A 140 6.61 11.50 -12.12
CA LEU A 140 7.76 11.04 -11.33
C LEU A 140 9.07 11.70 -11.73
N TYR A 141 9.26 12.00 -13.02
CA TYR A 141 10.48 12.66 -13.52
C TYR A 141 10.53 14.17 -13.23
N GLN A 142 9.43 14.73 -12.73
CA GLN A 142 9.28 16.16 -12.41
C GLN A 142 9.32 16.41 -10.90
N LEU A 143 9.31 15.36 -10.08
CA LEU A 143 9.33 15.49 -8.63
C LEU A 143 10.68 16.06 -8.17
N PRO A 144 10.69 17.20 -7.45
CA PRO A 144 11.95 17.83 -7.06
C PRO A 144 12.64 17.02 -5.94
N SER A 145 13.94 16.83 -6.08
CA SER A 145 14.78 16.26 -5.02
C SER A 145 15.18 17.29 -3.95
N LEU A 146 15.07 18.56 -4.29
CA LEU A 146 15.35 19.70 -3.40
C LEU A 146 14.29 20.78 -3.62
N THR A 147 13.73 21.27 -2.52
CA THR A 147 12.73 22.35 -2.51
C THR A 147 13.22 23.52 -1.64
N PRO A 148 12.61 24.71 -1.76
CA PRO A 148 12.92 25.84 -0.87
C PRO A 148 12.69 25.53 0.63
N GLN A 149 11.87 24.54 0.94
CA GLN A 149 11.55 24.11 2.31
C GLN A 149 12.45 23.00 2.84
N GLY A 150 13.30 22.43 1.98
CA GLY A 150 14.19 21.32 2.36
C GLY A 150 14.25 20.22 1.31
N PRO A 151 14.66 19.00 1.69
CA PRO A 151 14.71 17.86 0.79
C PRO A 151 13.30 17.50 0.31
N GLY A 152 13.17 17.33 -1.02
CA GLY A 152 11.99 16.75 -1.65
C GLY A 152 12.15 15.21 -1.76
N LEU A 153 11.64 14.62 -2.84
CA LEU A 153 11.70 13.17 -3.06
C LEU A 153 13.07 12.69 -3.58
N TRP A 154 14.14 13.05 -2.86
CA TRP A 154 15.55 12.72 -3.19
C TRP A 154 15.80 11.21 -3.23
N ASN A 155 15.06 10.46 -2.44
CA ASN A 155 15.17 9.02 -2.28
C ASN A 155 14.90 8.26 -3.60
N PHE A 156 14.01 8.75 -4.46
CA PHE A 156 13.74 8.13 -5.75
C PHE A 156 15.02 8.03 -6.59
N GLY A 157 15.78 9.11 -6.71
CA GLY A 157 17.06 9.11 -7.43
C GLY A 157 18.09 8.17 -6.80
N PHE A 158 18.19 8.12 -5.47
CA PHE A 158 19.12 7.24 -4.76
C PHE A 158 18.74 5.76 -4.92
N PHE A 159 17.46 5.42 -4.79
CA PHE A 159 17.00 4.03 -4.86
C PHE A 159 17.11 3.44 -6.26
N THR A 160 17.06 4.27 -7.31
CA THR A 160 17.18 3.80 -8.70
C THR A 160 18.62 3.48 -9.13
N LEU A 161 19.64 3.79 -8.32
CA LEU A 161 21.02 3.46 -8.65
C LEU A 161 21.20 1.93 -8.77
N GLN A 162 21.80 1.49 -9.90
CA GLN A 162 21.96 0.07 -10.24
C GLN A 162 23.35 -0.50 -9.94
N ASN A 163 24.25 0.28 -9.35
CA ASN A 163 25.63 -0.13 -9.08
C ASN A 163 25.83 -0.78 -7.70
N GLY A 164 24.74 -1.11 -6.98
CA GLY A 164 24.76 -1.68 -5.64
C GLY A 164 25.24 -0.70 -4.55
N LEU A 165 25.31 0.59 -4.86
CA LEU A 165 25.71 1.60 -3.88
C LEU A 165 24.68 1.75 -2.74
N PRO A 166 23.38 1.85 -3.00
CA PRO A 166 22.37 1.92 -1.95
C PRO A 166 22.45 0.74 -0.97
N GLU A 167 22.52 -0.48 -1.48
CA GLU A 167 22.63 -1.69 -0.66
C GLU A 167 23.88 -1.69 0.23
N ARG A 168 25.04 -1.31 -0.33
CA ARG A 168 26.30 -1.23 0.44
C ARG A 168 26.27 -0.14 1.50
N MET A 169 25.56 0.95 1.26
CA MET A 169 25.43 2.03 2.26
C MET A 169 24.51 1.65 3.42
N LEU A 170 23.49 0.84 3.15
CA LEU A 170 22.53 0.39 4.17
C LEU A 170 23.05 -0.81 4.97
N ALA A 171 23.84 -1.69 4.38
CA ALA A 171 24.29 -2.94 5.00
C ALA A 171 24.85 -2.71 6.41
N GLY A 172 24.18 -3.34 7.42
CA GLY A 172 24.49 -3.21 8.84
C GLY A 172 24.05 -1.89 9.49
N ARG A 173 23.22 -1.10 8.81
CA ARG A 173 22.68 0.18 9.29
C ARG A 173 21.17 0.30 9.09
N GLU A 174 20.48 -0.82 8.91
CA GLU A 174 19.05 -0.87 8.58
C GLU A 174 18.20 -0.19 9.67
N ASP A 175 18.58 -0.32 10.96
CA ASP A 175 17.87 0.39 12.04
C ASP A 175 18.00 1.91 11.90
N THR A 176 19.23 2.40 11.73
CA THR A 176 19.48 3.84 11.56
C THR A 176 18.79 4.39 10.32
N TRP A 177 18.76 3.58 9.26
CA TRP A 177 18.10 3.95 8.02
C TRP A 177 16.60 4.08 8.18
N VAL A 178 15.93 3.04 8.72
CA VAL A 178 14.46 3.04 8.89
C VAL A 178 14.04 4.12 9.86
N ASP A 179 14.72 4.26 10.98
CA ASP A 179 14.45 5.31 11.97
C ASP A 179 14.53 6.71 11.35
N GLY A 180 15.64 7.02 10.68
CA GLY A 180 15.82 8.32 10.03
C GLY A 180 14.88 8.56 8.84
N PHE A 181 14.51 7.50 8.09
CA PHE A 181 13.57 7.61 6.98
C PHE A 181 12.14 7.84 7.48
N VAL A 182 11.75 7.18 8.56
CA VAL A 182 10.47 7.40 9.24
C VAL A 182 10.41 8.82 9.80
N ASP A 183 11.40 9.23 10.59
CA ASP A 183 11.42 10.56 11.20
C ASP A 183 11.37 11.71 10.18
N TRP A 184 11.98 11.52 9.00
CA TRP A 184 11.95 12.50 7.92
C TRP A 184 10.55 12.78 7.38
N LEU A 185 9.70 11.76 7.27
CA LEU A 185 8.36 11.84 6.65
C LEU A 185 7.22 11.86 7.66
N GLU A 186 7.51 11.67 8.95
CA GLU A 186 6.54 11.65 10.03
C GLU A 186 6.21 13.07 10.52
N VAL A 187 4.95 13.41 10.58
CA VAL A 187 4.43 14.69 11.14
C VAL A 187 3.91 14.48 12.55
N VAL A 188 3.11 13.46 12.80
CA VAL A 188 2.63 13.09 14.12
C VAL A 188 3.68 12.23 14.81
N LYS A 189 4.62 12.87 15.49
CA LYS A 189 5.80 12.21 16.08
C LYS A 189 5.43 11.06 17.02
N GLY A 190 6.08 9.92 16.81
CA GLY A 190 5.83 8.67 17.54
C GLY A 190 4.60 7.91 17.06
N GLY A 191 4.00 8.31 15.95
CA GLY A 191 2.94 7.56 15.27
C GLY A 191 3.44 6.19 14.83
N VAL A 192 4.63 6.14 14.21
CA VAL A 192 5.36 4.90 13.97
C VAL A 192 6.16 4.55 15.21
N ASP A 193 5.71 3.59 15.99
CA ASP A 193 6.34 3.22 17.25
C ASP A 193 7.68 2.46 17.06
N GLU A 194 8.51 2.42 18.13
CA GLU A 194 9.82 1.77 18.12
C GLU A 194 9.75 0.28 17.70
N GLN A 195 8.65 -0.41 18.04
CA GLN A 195 8.46 -1.80 17.64
C GLN A 195 8.24 -1.92 16.13
N ALA A 196 7.50 -1.00 15.52
CA ALA A 196 7.30 -0.97 14.09
C ALA A 196 8.61 -0.65 13.35
N ILE A 197 9.39 0.33 13.82
CA ILE A 197 10.71 0.64 13.28
C ILE A 197 11.63 -0.59 13.31
N ALA A 198 11.67 -1.30 14.46
CA ALA A 198 12.47 -2.52 14.60
C ALA A 198 12.00 -3.64 13.65
N GLU A 199 10.70 -3.79 13.45
CA GLU A 199 10.10 -4.78 12.53
C GLU A 199 10.48 -4.48 11.08
N TYR A 200 10.37 -3.22 10.64
CA TYR A 200 10.74 -2.80 9.28
C TYR A 200 12.25 -2.90 9.03
N ALA A 201 13.08 -2.59 10.02
CA ALA A 201 14.52 -2.76 9.91
C ALA A 201 14.90 -4.26 9.87
N ALA A 202 14.26 -5.10 10.66
CA ALA A 202 14.52 -6.54 10.68
C ALA A 202 14.21 -7.21 9.33
N GLN A 203 13.14 -6.81 8.67
CA GLN A 203 12.82 -7.33 7.34
C GLN A 203 13.87 -6.94 6.28
N LEU A 204 14.40 -5.70 6.30
CA LEU A 204 15.45 -5.27 5.37
C LEU A 204 16.75 -6.07 5.52
N ARG A 205 17.05 -6.59 6.74
CA ARG A 205 18.24 -7.42 7.00
C ARG A 205 18.15 -8.82 6.38
N GLN A 206 16.97 -9.26 5.98
CA GLN A 206 16.82 -10.59 5.38
C GLN A 206 17.57 -10.66 4.04
N PRO A 207 18.12 -11.82 3.66
CA PRO A 207 18.87 -11.96 2.41
C PRO A 207 18.07 -11.55 1.19
N GLY A 208 18.55 -10.55 0.46
CA GLY A 208 17.92 -10.05 -0.76
C GLY A 208 16.86 -8.96 -0.56
N HIS A 209 16.36 -8.74 0.65
CA HIS A 209 15.26 -7.80 0.91
C HIS A 209 15.66 -6.34 0.69
N THR A 210 16.84 -5.90 1.15
CA THR A 210 17.34 -4.54 0.86
C THR A 210 17.41 -4.27 -0.65
N ARG A 211 17.93 -5.22 -1.44
CA ARG A 211 17.96 -5.10 -2.91
C ARG A 211 16.55 -5.04 -3.48
N ALA A 212 15.68 -5.97 -3.08
CA ALA A 212 14.29 -6.07 -3.52
C ALA A 212 13.52 -4.77 -3.25
N SER A 213 13.72 -4.16 -2.07
CA SER A 213 13.07 -2.90 -1.70
C SER A 213 13.45 -1.74 -2.63
N PHE A 214 14.67 -1.71 -3.16
CA PHE A 214 15.10 -0.73 -4.16
C PHE A 214 14.66 -1.12 -5.58
N ASP A 215 14.48 -2.41 -5.87
CA ASP A 215 14.02 -2.86 -7.17
C ASP A 215 12.58 -2.40 -7.47
N TYR A 216 11.75 -2.11 -6.46
CA TYR A 216 10.46 -1.41 -6.65
C TYR A 216 10.63 -0.07 -7.38
N PHE A 217 11.66 0.70 -7.00
CA PHE A 217 11.94 2.01 -7.59
C PHE A 217 12.66 1.87 -8.93
N ARG A 218 13.55 0.89 -9.09
CA ARG A 218 14.25 0.63 -10.36
C ARG A 218 13.30 0.21 -11.48
N ALA A 219 12.20 -0.46 -11.12
CA ALA A 219 11.17 -0.86 -12.06
C ALA A 219 10.29 0.31 -12.55
N MET A 220 10.27 1.45 -11.85
CA MET A 220 9.37 2.58 -12.16
C MET A 220 9.51 3.10 -13.59
N HIS A 221 10.68 3.01 -14.22
CA HIS A 221 10.83 3.39 -15.63
C HIS A 221 10.00 2.53 -16.57
N ALA A 222 9.87 1.22 -16.29
CA ALA A 222 8.98 0.34 -17.04
C ALA A 222 7.52 0.60 -16.68
N ASP A 223 7.23 0.79 -15.39
CA ASP A 223 5.89 1.08 -14.89
C ASP A 223 5.30 2.36 -15.49
N VAL A 224 6.12 3.42 -15.69
CA VAL A 224 5.69 4.66 -16.36
C VAL A 224 5.15 4.36 -17.76
N ALA A 225 5.86 3.55 -18.55
CA ALA A 225 5.43 3.20 -19.89
C ALA A 225 4.11 2.43 -19.93
N GLU A 226 3.88 1.57 -18.92
CA GLU A 226 2.62 0.82 -18.78
C GLU A 226 1.48 1.72 -18.29
N THR A 227 1.72 2.51 -17.25
CA THR A 227 0.68 3.31 -16.57
C THR A 227 0.07 4.37 -17.48
N ILE A 228 0.87 5.08 -18.29
CA ILE A 228 0.34 6.14 -19.16
C ILE A 228 -0.70 5.63 -20.16
N HIS A 229 -0.62 4.41 -20.62
CA HIS A 229 -1.61 3.83 -21.53
C HIS A 229 -3.01 3.71 -20.91
N HIS A 230 -3.10 3.63 -19.58
CA HIS A 230 -4.38 3.53 -18.88
C HIS A 230 -5.18 4.84 -18.88
N ARG A 231 -4.58 5.98 -19.25
CA ARG A 231 -5.31 7.25 -19.47
C ARG A 231 -6.35 7.15 -20.59
N ASP A 232 -6.09 6.30 -21.59
CA ASP A 232 -7.02 6.09 -22.70
C ASP A 232 -8.24 5.26 -22.28
N THR A 233 -8.14 4.53 -21.18
CA THR A 233 -9.19 3.69 -20.60
C THR A 233 -9.28 3.87 -19.09
N PRO A 234 -9.73 5.03 -18.58
CA PRO A 234 -9.81 5.29 -17.15
C PRO A 234 -10.66 4.25 -16.41
N LEU A 235 -10.37 4.03 -15.13
CA LEU A 235 -11.18 3.17 -14.28
C LEU A 235 -12.57 3.78 -14.09
N THR A 236 -13.60 2.93 -14.07
CA THR A 236 -15.02 3.35 -13.86
C THR A 236 -15.52 3.03 -12.45
N ILE A 237 -14.80 2.19 -11.71
CA ILE A 237 -15.10 1.88 -10.30
C ILE A 237 -14.91 3.12 -9.42
N PRO A 238 -15.53 3.18 -8.23
CA PRO A 238 -15.25 4.22 -7.25
C PRO A 238 -13.78 4.16 -6.79
N VAL A 239 -13.13 5.34 -6.74
CA VAL A 239 -11.74 5.50 -6.28
C VAL A 239 -11.68 6.57 -5.19
N LEU A 240 -11.04 6.25 -4.07
CA LEU A 240 -10.69 7.22 -3.02
C LEU A 240 -9.18 7.51 -3.11
N ALA A 241 -8.83 8.78 -3.26
CA ALA A 241 -7.45 9.25 -3.31
C ALA A 241 -7.16 10.07 -2.05
N ILE A 242 -6.26 9.57 -1.19
CA ILE A 242 -5.87 10.19 0.07
C ILE A 242 -4.43 10.66 -0.03
N GLY A 243 -4.20 11.97 0.06
CA GLY A 243 -2.88 12.52 0.33
C GLY A 243 -2.77 12.92 1.79
N ALA A 244 -1.56 13.16 2.30
CA ALA A 244 -1.33 13.65 3.65
C ALA A 244 -0.90 15.11 3.63
N GLU A 245 -1.42 15.91 4.59
CA GLU A 245 -1.19 17.36 4.67
C GLU A 245 0.31 17.71 4.75
N GLY A 246 1.08 16.87 5.43
CA GLY A 246 2.51 17.09 5.64
C GLY A 246 3.40 16.70 4.46
N THR A 247 2.86 16.06 3.41
CA THR A 247 3.64 15.51 2.30
C THR A 247 2.98 15.77 0.94
N LEU A 248 2.27 14.81 0.34
CA LEU A 248 1.75 14.94 -1.04
C LEU A 248 0.42 15.71 -1.15
N GLY A 249 -0.40 15.71 -0.11
CA GLY A 249 -1.65 16.46 -0.04
C GLY A 249 -2.55 16.27 -1.28
N GLN A 250 -3.02 17.36 -1.84
CA GLN A 250 -3.93 17.39 -2.99
C GLN A 250 -3.33 16.75 -4.28
N MET A 251 -2.01 16.63 -4.37
CA MET A 251 -1.34 16.09 -5.57
C MET A 251 -1.80 14.66 -5.90
N VAL A 252 -2.10 13.84 -4.89
CA VAL A 252 -2.57 12.45 -5.09
C VAL A 252 -3.88 12.46 -5.87
N HIS A 253 -4.86 13.23 -5.43
CA HIS A 253 -6.14 13.37 -6.13
C HIS A 253 -5.99 13.94 -7.54
N ASP A 254 -5.22 15.03 -7.69
CA ASP A 254 -5.06 15.75 -8.96
C ASP A 254 -4.41 14.89 -10.04
N GLN A 255 -3.61 13.92 -9.66
CA GLN A 255 -3.07 12.93 -10.58
C GLN A 255 -4.10 11.84 -10.90
N VAL A 256 -4.76 11.27 -9.88
CA VAL A 256 -5.65 10.10 -10.01
C VAL A 256 -6.86 10.39 -10.91
N VAL A 257 -7.36 11.64 -10.96
CA VAL A 257 -8.46 12.04 -11.85
C VAL A 257 -8.14 11.88 -13.35
N ASN A 258 -6.87 11.73 -13.72
CA ASN A 258 -6.48 11.42 -15.10
C ASN A 258 -6.60 9.92 -15.42
N TYR A 259 -6.83 9.07 -14.42
CA TYR A 259 -6.80 7.60 -14.51
C TYR A 259 -8.10 6.93 -14.07
N ALA A 260 -9.02 7.68 -13.49
CA ALA A 260 -10.33 7.18 -13.05
C ALA A 260 -11.42 8.24 -13.19
N ASN A 261 -12.65 7.81 -13.52
CA ASN A 261 -13.79 8.70 -13.77
C ASN A 261 -14.57 9.05 -12.50
N ASN A 262 -14.47 8.25 -11.45
CA ASN A 262 -15.23 8.41 -10.21
C ASN A 262 -14.26 8.49 -9.02
N VAL A 263 -13.68 9.66 -8.82
CA VAL A 263 -12.63 9.90 -7.81
C VAL A 263 -13.15 10.81 -6.71
N THR A 264 -13.06 10.35 -5.47
CA THR A 264 -13.21 11.18 -4.27
C THR A 264 -11.83 11.48 -3.71
N GLY A 265 -11.53 12.74 -3.41
CA GLY A 265 -10.27 13.16 -2.76
C GLY A 265 -10.45 13.34 -1.26
N ASP A 266 -9.40 13.08 -0.50
CA ASP A 266 -9.30 13.44 0.92
C ASP A 266 -7.86 13.79 1.31
N ILE A 267 -7.67 14.52 2.42
CA ILE A 267 -6.37 14.89 2.93
C ILE A 267 -6.28 14.48 4.40
N ALA A 268 -5.40 13.51 4.69
CA ALA A 268 -5.12 13.05 6.03
C ALA A 268 -4.36 14.11 6.84
N PRO A 269 -4.71 14.35 8.11
CA PRO A 269 -4.00 15.32 8.97
C PRO A 269 -2.69 14.71 9.53
N THR A 270 -1.86 14.14 8.69
CA THR A 270 -0.67 13.35 9.03
C THR A 270 0.51 13.69 8.13
N GLY A 271 1.63 13.04 8.35
CA GLY A 271 2.69 12.85 7.38
C GLY A 271 2.43 11.62 6.50
N HIS A 272 3.51 11.05 5.98
CA HIS A 272 3.44 9.94 5.03
C HIS A 272 2.84 8.64 5.62
N TRP A 273 3.03 8.38 6.90
CA TRP A 273 2.71 7.09 7.54
C TRP A 273 1.25 7.05 8.04
N VAL A 274 0.28 7.35 7.17
CA VAL A 274 -1.13 7.61 7.50
C VAL A 274 -1.74 6.53 8.41
N ALA A 275 -1.51 5.24 8.13
CA ALA A 275 -2.05 4.12 8.92
C ALA A 275 -1.42 4.00 10.32
N GLU A 276 -0.25 4.59 10.52
CA GLU A 276 0.50 4.57 11.76
C GLU A 276 0.28 5.85 12.58
N GLU A 277 0.29 7.01 11.91
CA GLU A 277 0.18 8.32 12.52
C GLU A 277 -1.25 8.64 12.97
N ASP A 278 -2.26 8.28 12.17
CA ASP A 278 -3.68 8.41 12.55
C ASP A 278 -4.52 7.22 12.07
N PRO A 279 -4.40 6.06 12.72
CA PRO A 279 -5.19 4.87 12.37
C PRO A 279 -6.69 5.08 12.58
N VAL A 280 -7.11 6.01 13.45
CA VAL A 280 -8.53 6.30 13.72
C VAL A 280 -9.15 7.01 12.52
N TYR A 281 -8.49 8.07 12.05
CA TYR A 281 -8.90 8.77 10.84
C TYR A 281 -8.99 7.81 9.65
N LEU A 282 -7.90 7.05 9.39
CA LEU A 282 -7.85 6.16 8.25
C LEU A 282 -8.93 5.07 8.31
N THR A 283 -9.12 4.47 9.49
CA THR A 283 -10.16 3.45 9.70
C THR A 283 -11.54 4.01 9.38
N ALA A 284 -11.88 5.19 9.90
CA ALA A 284 -13.18 5.82 9.66
C ALA A 284 -13.40 6.11 8.16
N ARG A 285 -12.36 6.63 7.48
CA ARG A 285 -12.46 6.92 6.03
C ARG A 285 -12.60 5.68 5.17
N LEU A 286 -11.86 4.61 5.51
CA LEU A 286 -11.98 3.33 4.79
C LEU A 286 -13.37 2.72 4.99
N LEU A 287 -13.88 2.69 6.23
CA LEU A 287 -15.23 2.16 6.49
C LEU A 287 -16.31 2.96 5.78
N ASP A 288 -16.27 4.29 5.83
CA ASP A 288 -17.21 5.16 5.13
C ASP A 288 -17.22 4.89 3.62
N PHE A 289 -16.04 4.88 2.98
CA PHE A 289 -15.92 4.68 1.55
C PHE A 289 -16.26 3.25 1.11
N LEU A 290 -15.90 2.23 1.89
CA LEU A 290 -16.09 0.82 1.52
C LEU A 290 -17.49 0.28 1.85
N ALA A 291 -18.24 0.94 2.76
CA ALA A 291 -19.57 0.50 3.20
C ALA A 291 -20.73 0.87 2.25
N ASP A 292 -20.54 1.87 1.36
CA ASP A 292 -21.61 2.48 0.57
C ASP A 292 -22.36 1.54 -0.41
N ASP A 293 -21.93 0.30 -0.63
CA ASP A 293 -22.58 -0.66 -1.55
C ASP A 293 -23.48 -1.71 -0.86
N HIS A 294 -23.60 -1.69 0.47
CA HIS A 294 -24.51 -2.61 1.16
C HIS A 294 -25.92 -2.04 1.41
N ALA A 295 -26.17 -0.77 1.03
CA ALA A 295 -27.52 -0.24 0.92
C ALA A 295 -28.18 -0.77 -0.36
N SER A 296 -28.89 -1.89 -0.26
CA SER A 296 -29.71 -2.47 -1.34
C SER A 296 -30.56 -1.41 -2.04
N PRO A 297 -30.80 -1.49 -3.38
CA PRO A 297 -31.68 -0.57 -4.14
C PRO A 297 -33.15 -0.55 -3.70
N GLY A 298 -33.50 -1.21 -2.60
CA GLY A 298 -34.86 -1.36 -2.10
C GLY A 298 -35.37 -0.31 -1.10
N ALA A 299 -34.49 0.53 -0.53
CA ALA A 299 -34.92 1.43 0.55
C ALA A 299 -35.33 2.84 0.10
N GLN A 300 -35.08 3.24 -1.14
CA GLN A 300 -35.46 4.59 -1.63
C GLN A 300 -36.89 4.73 -2.14
N ASN A 301 -37.67 3.64 -2.30
CA ASN A 301 -39.05 3.70 -2.78
C ASN A 301 -40.13 3.71 -1.67
N ALA A 302 -39.77 3.69 -0.39
CA ALA A 302 -40.72 3.65 0.71
C ALA A 302 -41.07 5.04 1.31
N MET A 303 -40.46 6.14 0.86
CA MET A 303 -40.72 7.49 1.37
C MET A 303 -41.45 8.42 0.37
N ALA A 304 -41.83 7.93 -0.80
CA ALA A 304 -42.55 8.75 -1.81
C ALA A 304 -44.09 8.51 -1.87
N THR A 305 -44.63 7.70 -0.96
CA THR A 305 -46.10 7.52 -0.86
C THR A 305 -46.53 7.48 0.61
N ALA A 306 -46.59 8.63 1.25
CA ALA A 306 -47.38 8.88 2.44
C ALA A 306 -47.73 10.38 2.52
#